data_34f77d9495ff162eb52c404acf79ea8a
#
_entry.id   34f77d9495ff162eb52c404acf79ea8a
#
_cell.length_a   1.000
_cell.length_b   1.000
_cell.length_c   1.000
_cell.angle_alpha   90.00
_cell.angle_beta   90.00
_cell.angle_gamma   90.00
#
_symmetry.space_group_name_H-M   'P 1'
#
loop_
_entity.id
_entity.type
_entity.pdbx_description
1 polymer ?
#
loop_
_entity_poly.entity_id
_entity_poly.type
_entity_poly.pdbx_seq_one_letter_code
_entity_poly.pdbx_strand_id
1 'polypeptide(L)'
;MRVTVWGEGFLDLASLGGKPSPLKYTDYADLARRVYPDEVHGAIAQGLRAVLGPNAVVRTSGLDDPDSGLSRAVLEETDVLVWWSHVKEHLIADDAVERVRERILRGGMGLVALHSGAQSRVFRGLMGTRCRTGGWRQSDDWEAIWTVSPGHPIARGLPLVFVIPTEEVWCEPFEIPEPDELVFLSTFRGGEVFRSGCCYRRGLGRIFYFRPGHESHPTFHLPEVHRLLANAISWAGQATVPDTGADGPVRSAGVDPATGELDEGWFHR
;
A
#
# COMPACT_ATOMS: atom_id res chain seq x y z
N MET A 1 11.53 -9.93 -13.28
CA MET A 1 10.40 -9.02 -12.97
C MET A 1 10.97 -7.65 -12.66
N ARG A 2 10.45 -6.61 -13.30
CA ARG A 2 10.89 -5.22 -13.17
C ARG A 2 9.82 -4.45 -12.37
N VAL A 3 10.21 -3.95 -11.20
CA VAL A 3 9.33 -3.25 -10.27
C VAL A 3 9.78 -1.80 -10.17
N THR A 4 8.87 -0.88 -10.38
CA THR A 4 9.10 0.55 -10.11
C THR A 4 8.30 0.94 -8.88
N VAL A 5 8.99 1.44 -7.84
CA VAL A 5 8.36 1.99 -6.65
C VAL A 5 8.32 3.50 -6.81
N TRP A 6 7.14 4.02 -7.00
CA TRP A 6 6.91 5.45 -7.21
C TRP A 6 6.43 6.11 -5.92
N GLY A 7 6.96 7.30 -5.64
CA GLY A 7 6.57 8.11 -4.50
C GLY A 7 6.54 9.60 -4.82
N GLU A 8 5.75 10.35 -4.07
CA GLU A 8 5.61 11.80 -4.25
C GLU A 8 6.68 12.64 -3.52
N GLY A 9 7.66 11.98 -2.90
CA GLY A 9 8.69 12.64 -2.11
C GLY A 9 8.22 13.08 -0.72
N PHE A 10 9.06 13.86 -0.04
CA PHE A 10 8.71 14.40 1.27
C PHE A 10 7.60 15.46 1.18
N LEU A 11 6.73 15.48 2.18
CA LEU A 11 5.77 16.54 2.37
C LEU A 11 6.53 17.85 2.66
N ASP A 12 6.20 18.92 1.95
CA ASP A 12 6.61 20.27 2.27
C ASP A 12 5.38 21.21 2.37
N LEU A 13 5.51 22.28 3.14
CA LEU A 13 4.41 23.23 3.35
C LEU A 13 4.00 23.97 2.07
N ALA A 14 4.92 24.14 1.13
CA ALA A 14 4.63 24.82 -0.14
C ALA A 14 3.70 23.98 -1.01
N SER A 15 3.85 22.66 -0.98
CA SER A 15 3.00 21.73 -1.73
C SER A 15 1.54 21.73 -1.26
N LEU A 16 1.26 22.20 -0.05
CA LEU A 16 -0.10 22.32 0.51
C LEU A 16 -0.81 23.64 0.13
N GLY A 17 -0.22 24.44 -0.77
CA GLY A 17 -0.79 25.71 -1.23
C GLY A 17 -0.87 26.79 -0.15
N GLY A 18 0.00 26.74 0.85
CA GLY A 18 0.12 27.75 1.90
C GLY A 18 -1.09 27.87 2.83
N LYS A 19 -2.04 26.96 2.79
CA LYS A 19 -3.17 26.97 3.73
C LYS A 19 -2.68 26.52 5.11
N PRO A 20 -2.89 27.33 6.17
CA PRO A 20 -2.59 26.87 7.51
C PRO A 20 -3.49 25.68 7.83
N SER A 21 -2.89 24.52 8.02
CA SER A 21 -3.61 23.38 8.55
C SER A 21 -3.73 23.53 10.08
N PRO A 22 -4.85 23.14 10.66
CA PRO A 22 -4.99 23.06 12.12
C PRO A 22 -4.07 21.99 12.74
N LEU A 23 -3.53 21.08 11.94
CA LEU A 23 -2.53 20.11 12.34
C LEU A 23 -1.14 20.75 12.18
N LYS A 24 -0.23 20.50 13.11
CA LYS A 24 1.16 20.96 13.05
C LYS A 24 1.94 20.19 11.97
N TYR A 25 1.68 20.46 10.69
CA TYR A 25 2.31 19.74 9.56
C TYR A 25 3.85 19.81 9.55
N THR A 26 4.44 20.82 10.17
CA THR A 26 5.90 20.88 10.36
C THR A 26 6.40 19.66 11.14
N ASP A 27 5.67 19.26 12.18
CA ASP A 27 6.03 18.13 13.02
C ASP A 27 5.91 16.81 12.23
N TYR A 28 4.92 16.71 11.31
CA TYR A 28 4.76 15.53 10.47
C TYR A 28 5.86 15.37 9.42
N ALA A 29 6.26 16.45 8.76
CA ALA A 29 7.33 16.40 7.78
C ALA A 29 8.67 15.96 8.42
N ASP A 30 8.94 16.46 9.63
CA ASP A 30 10.12 16.06 10.39
C ASP A 30 10.02 14.62 10.91
N LEU A 31 8.83 14.19 11.31
CA LEU A 31 8.58 12.81 11.69
C LEU A 31 8.76 11.86 10.52
N ALA A 32 8.18 12.19 9.35
CA ALA A 32 8.33 11.40 8.14
C ALA A 32 9.80 11.23 7.73
N ARG A 33 10.61 12.29 7.81
CA ARG A 33 12.07 12.23 7.55
C ARG A 33 12.81 11.35 8.56
N ARG A 34 12.38 11.32 9.82
CA ARG A 34 12.98 10.43 10.82
C ARG A 34 12.59 8.97 10.62
N VAL A 35 11.34 8.72 10.24
CA VAL A 35 10.84 7.36 10.00
C VAL A 35 11.38 6.81 8.67
N TYR A 36 11.41 7.64 7.63
CA TYR A 36 11.82 7.26 6.27
C TYR A 36 12.88 8.25 5.74
N PRO A 37 14.14 8.16 6.17
CA PRO A 37 15.19 9.10 5.74
C PRO A 37 15.44 9.08 4.24
N ASP A 38 15.22 7.95 3.57
CA ASP A 38 15.31 7.76 2.11
C ASP A 38 13.93 7.85 1.44
N GLU A 39 12.98 8.57 2.05
CA GLU A 39 11.58 8.65 1.66
C GLU A 39 10.83 7.31 1.75
N VAL A 40 9.51 7.37 1.73
CA VAL A 40 8.66 6.18 1.86
C VAL A 40 8.92 5.17 0.73
N HIS A 41 9.01 5.65 -0.50
CA HIS A 41 9.25 4.78 -1.65
C HIS A 41 10.67 4.14 -1.65
N GLY A 42 11.65 4.84 -1.08
CA GLY A 42 12.99 4.30 -0.85
C GLY A 42 12.98 3.13 0.13
N ALA A 43 12.29 3.31 1.28
CA ALA A 43 12.13 2.26 2.28
C ALA A 43 11.37 1.03 1.74
N ILE A 44 10.28 1.26 1.00
CA ILE A 44 9.55 0.17 0.31
C ILE A 44 10.49 -0.57 -0.64
N ALA A 45 11.24 0.14 -1.48
CA ALA A 45 12.16 -0.47 -2.43
C ALA A 45 13.27 -1.28 -1.73
N GLN A 46 13.79 -0.78 -0.61
CA GLN A 46 14.78 -1.49 0.20
C GLN A 46 14.23 -2.81 0.75
N GLY A 47 13.03 -2.78 1.36
CA GLY A 47 12.37 -3.98 1.87
C GLY A 47 12.08 -5.00 0.77
N LEU A 48 11.61 -4.53 -0.39
CA LEU A 48 11.33 -5.39 -1.54
C LEU A 48 12.57 -6.07 -2.11
N ARG A 49 13.71 -5.36 -2.22
CA ARG A 49 14.99 -5.95 -2.67
C ARG A 49 15.43 -7.11 -1.77
N ALA A 50 15.18 -6.99 -0.47
CA ALA A 50 15.52 -8.04 0.49
C ALA A 50 14.67 -9.32 0.32
N VAL A 51 13.40 -9.18 -0.09
CA VAL A 51 12.44 -10.31 -0.12
C VAL A 51 12.26 -10.91 -1.52
N LEU A 52 12.29 -10.09 -2.59
CA LEU A 52 12.05 -10.56 -3.96
C LEU A 52 13.25 -11.33 -4.55
N GLY A 53 14.43 -11.21 -3.95
CA GLY A 53 15.63 -11.88 -4.40
C GLY A 53 16.23 -11.34 -5.71
N PRO A 54 17.31 -11.98 -6.21
CA PRO A 54 18.15 -11.42 -7.28
C PRO A 54 17.49 -11.38 -8.68
N ASN A 55 16.41 -12.10 -8.88
CA ASN A 55 15.69 -12.15 -10.17
C ASN A 55 14.71 -10.98 -10.37
N ALA A 56 14.57 -10.12 -9.38
CA ALA A 56 13.76 -8.92 -9.46
C ALA A 56 14.63 -7.68 -9.54
N VAL A 57 14.34 -6.79 -10.49
CA VAL A 57 14.93 -5.46 -10.57
C VAL A 57 13.97 -4.48 -9.92
N VAL A 58 14.34 -3.93 -8.76
CA VAL A 58 13.54 -2.94 -8.03
C VAL A 58 14.22 -1.60 -8.13
N ARG A 59 13.55 -0.64 -8.77
CA ARG A 59 13.99 0.75 -8.89
C ARG A 59 13.00 1.69 -8.22
N THR A 60 13.46 2.86 -7.86
CA THR A 60 12.63 3.98 -7.38
C THR A 60 12.42 4.98 -8.50
N SER A 61 11.31 5.71 -8.44
CA SER A 61 11.00 6.85 -9.28
C SER A 61 10.10 7.79 -8.48
N GLY A 62 10.11 9.07 -8.76
CA GLY A 62 9.38 10.02 -7.94
C GLY A 62 8.84 11.22 -8.69
N LEU A 63 8.06 12.02 -7.98
CA LEU A 63 7.42 13.22 -8.51
C LEU A 63 8.42 14.24 -9.06
N ASP A 64 9.60 14.35 -8.42
CA ASP A 64 10.64 15.32 -8.78
C ASP A 64 11.53 14.85 -9.96
N ASP A 65 11.35 13.62 -10.44
CA ASP A 65 12.01 13.11 -11.63
C ASP A 65 11.39 13.69 -12.92
N PRO A 66 12.10 13.72 -14.05
CA PRO A 66 11.53 14.11 -15.34
C PRO A 66 10.22 13.37 -15.64
N ASP A 67 9.21 14.07 -16.18
CA ASP A 67 7.85 13.55 -16.38
C ASP A 67 7.22 12.96 -15.11
N SER A 68 7.52 13.51 -13.94
CA SER A 68 7.12 12.97 -12.64
C SER A 68 7.54 11.51 -12.43
N GLY A 69 8.65 11.10 -13.05
CA GLY A 69 9.13 9.72 -13.01
C GLY A 69 8.25 8.70 -13.73
N LEU A 70 7.29 9.15 -14.55
CA LEU A 70 6.26 8.34 -15.22
C LEU A 70 6.34 8.45 -16.75
N SER A 71 7.55 8.67 -17.27
CA SER A 71 7.76 8.73 -18.72
C SER A 71 7.40 7.39 -19.38
N ARG A 72 7.11 7.43 -20.70
CA ARG A 72 6.82 6.23 -21.47
C ARG A 72 7.93 5.18 -21.32
N ALA A 73 9.20 5.60 -21.38
CA ALA A 73 10.34 4.71 -21.25
C ALA A 73 10.37 4.01 -19.87
N VAL A 74 10.09 4.75 -18.77
CA VAL A 74 10.00 4.17 -17.43
C VAL A 74 8.89 3.13 -17.36
N LEU A 75 7.71 3.45 -17.90
CA LEU A 75 6.55 2.55 -17.83
C LEU A 75 6.69 1.31 -18.73
N GLU A 76 7.36 1.41 -19.87
CA GLU A 76 7.66 0.27 -20.75
C GLU A 76 8.62 -0.73 -20.09
N GLU A 77 9.51 -0.24 -19.24
CA GLU A 77 10.40 -1.08 -18.45
C GLU A 77 9.82 -1.50 -17.08
N THR A 78 8.54 -1.28 -16.83
CA THR A 78 7.87 -1.63 -15.58
C THR A 78 6.88 -2.76 -15.81
N ASP A 79 7.05 -3.86 -15.09
CA ASP A 79 6.09 -4.97 -15.06
C ASP A 79 5.04 -4.72 -13.97
N VAL A 80 5.46 -4.17 -12.80
CA VAL A 80 4.58 -3.78 -11.69
C VAL A 80 4.98 -2.41 -11.18
N LEU A 81 4.01 -1.52 -11.08
CA LEU A 81 4.13 -0.21 -10.45
C LEU A 81 3.60 -0.29 -9.00
N VAL A 82 4.46 -0.01 -8.05
CA VAL A 82 4.07 0.23 -6.65
C VAL A 82 3.89 1.72 -6.47
N TRP A 83 2.69 2.13 -6.10
CA TRP A 83 2.30 3.54 -6.05
C TRP A 83 2.03 3.97 -4.62
N TRP A 84 2.84 4.86 -4.12
CA TRP A 84 2.60 5.54 -2.84
C TRP A 84 2.43 7.04 -3.08
N SER A 85 1.31 7.61 -2.65
CA SER A 85 1.06 9.06 -2.66
C SER A 85 0.18 9.44 -1.49
N HIS A 86 0.26 10.70 -1.05
CA HIS A 86 -0.56 11.22 0.03
C HIS A 86 -1.20 12.57 -0.33
N VAL A 87 -0.43 13.61 -0.59
CA VAL A 87 -0.94 14.98 -0.75
C VAL A 87 -0.53 15.70 -2.03
N LYS A 88 0.55 15.26 -2.71
CA LYS A 88 1.12 15.94 -3.90
C LYS A 88 0.61 15.38 -5.23
N GLU A 89 -0.28 14.42 -5.22
CA GLU A 89 -0.79 13.75 -6.43
C GLU A 89 -1.35 14.73 -7.46
N HIS A 90 -1.89 15.87 -7.01
CA HIS A 90 -2.41 16.93 -7.88
C HIS A 90 -1.34 17.61 -8.75
N LEU A 91 -0.05 17.44 -8.42
CA LEU A 91 1.08 18.00 -9.19
C LEU A 91 1.47 17.12 -10.40
N ILE A 92 0.98 15.89 -10.48
CA ILE A 92 1.22 15.00 -11.62
C ILE A 92 0.43 15.53 -12.83
N ALA A 93 1.06 15.63 -13.98
CA ALA A 93 0.39 16.06 -15.21
C ALA A 93 -0.66 15.04 -15.67
N ASP A 94 -1.75 15.51 -16.28
CA ASP A 94 -2.87 14.66 -16.72
C ASP A 94 -2.44 13.60 -17.73
N ASP A 95 -1.51 13.93 -18.63
CA ASP A 95 -0.99 13.01 -19.62
C ASP A 95 -0.14 11.88 -19.00
N ALA A 96 0.55 12.16 -17.89
CA ALA A 96 1.26 11.13 -17.11
C ALA A 96 0.28 10.19 -16.41
N VAL A 97 -0.80 10.73 -15.83
CA VAL A 97 -1.88 9.92 -15.25
C VAL A 97 -2.49 8.98 -16.28
N GLU A 98 -2.79 9.50 -17.48
CA GLU A 98 -3.41 8.71 -18.53
C GLU A 98 -2.42 7.65 -19.10
N ARG A 99 -1.14 7.97 -19.25
CA ARG A 99 -0.10 7.00 -19.62
C ARG A 99 -0.04 5.81 -18.67
N VAL A 100 -0.08 6.06 -17.37
CA VAL A 100 -0.10 4.99 -16.35
C VAL A 100 -1.36 4.14 -16.49
N ARG A 101 -2.53 4.77 -16.63
CA ARG A 101 -3.80 4.06 -16.80
C ARG A 101 -3.81 3.20 -18.07
N GLU A 102 -3.37 3.75 -19.21
CA GLU A 102 -3.26 3.01 -20.47
C GLU A 102 -2.31 1.81 -20.35
N ARG A 103 -1.16 2.00 -19.66
CA ARG A 103 -0.18 0.94 -19.47
C ARG A 103 -0.73 -0.19 -18.60
N ILE A 104 -1.61 0.12 -17.63
CA ILE A 104 -2.33 -0.88 -16.83
C ILE A 104 -3.42 -1.55 -17.69
N LEU A 105 -4.33 -0.76 -18.25
CA LEU A 105 -5.54 -1.28 -18.92
C LEU A 105 -5.22 -2.07 -20.19
N ARG A 106 -4.28 -1.59 -20.99
CA ARG A 106 -3.96 -2.13 -22.33
C ARG A 106 -2.63 -2.87 -22.37
N GLY A 107 -1.67 -2.48 -21.54
CA GLY A 107 -0.34 -3.09 -21.51
C GLY A 107 -0.19 -4.19 -20.45
N GLY A 108 -1.16 -4.36 -19.56
CA GLY A 108 -1.14 -5.40 -18.54
C GLY A 108 -0.14 -5.16 -17.40
N MET A 109 0.38 -3.92 -17.25
CA MET A 109 1.21 -3.57 -16.10
C MET A 109 0.41 -3.75 -14.80
N GLY A 110 0.99 -4.43 -13.82
CA GLY A 110 0.40 -4.55 -12.48
C GLY A 110 0.47 -3.24 -11.71
N LEU A 111 -0.48 -3.03 -10.80
CA LEU A 111 -0.49 -1.90 -9.87
C LEU A 111 -0.64 -2.40 -8.43
N VAL A 112 0.23 -1.94 -7.55
CA VAL A 112 0.08 -2.06 -6.10
C VAL A 112 -0.07 -0.65 -5.53
N ALA A 113 -1.32 -0.26 -5.24
CA ALA A 113 -1.63 1.05 -4.70
C ALA A 113 -1.63 1.01 -3.18
N LEU A 114 -0.93 1.95 -2.56
CA LEU A 114 -0.69 1.99 -1.12
C LEU A 114 -1.31 3.23 -0.49
N HIS A 115 -1.88 3.05 0.68
CA HIS A 115 -2.40 4.12 1.53
C HIS A 115 -3.30 5.11 0.77
N SER A 116 -3.02 6.40 0.83
CA SER A 116 -3.76 7.46 0.12
C SER A 116 -3.61 7.39 -1.41
N GLY A 117 -2.75 6.52 -1.94
CA GLY A 117 -2.72 6.18 -3.37
C GLY A 117 -4.07 5.71 -3.91
N ALA A 118 -4.99 5.22 -3.04
CA ALA A 118 -6.38 4.96 -3.39
C ALA A 118 -7.15 6.22 -3.84
N GLN A 119 -6.72 7.40 -3.42
CA GLN A 119 -7.36 8.67 -3.79
C GLN A 119 -6.72 9.32 -5.02
N SER A 120 -5.67 8.71 -5.57
CA SER A 120 -5.00 9.20 -6.78
C SER A 120 -5.93 9.20 -8.00
N ARG A 121 -5.69 10.11 -8.95
CA ARG A 121 -6.41 10.14 -10.23
C ARG A 121 -6.23 8.85 -11.03
N VAL A 122 -5.08 8.19 -10.88
CA VAL A 122 -4.83 6.87 -11.46
C VAL A 122 -5.81 5.85 -10.89
N PHE A 123 -5.80 5.65 -9.56
CA PHE A 123 -6.63 4.62 -8.92
C PHE A 123 -8.13 4.93 -9.08
N ARG A 124 -8.55 6.17 -8.82
CA ARG A 124 -9.95 6.58 -9.01
C ARG A 124 -10.44 6.37 -10.44
N GLY A 125 -9.61 6.68 -11.42
CA GLY A 125 -9.93 6.44 -12.82
C GLY A 125 -10.06 4.96 -13.19
N LEU A 126 -9.29 4.08 -12.53
CA LEU A 126 -9.39 2.62 -12.70
C LEU A 126 -10.60 2.02 -11.96
N MET A 127 -10.99 2.60 -10.82
CA MET A 127 -12.14 2.15 -10.04
C MET A 127 -13.47 2.75 -10.52
N GLY A 128 -13.45 3.90 -11.20
CA GLY A 128 -14.65 4.60 -11.65
C GLY A 128 -15.46 5.24 -10.51
N THR A 129 -14.87 5.44 -9.35
CA THR A 129 -15.49 6.01 -8.15
C THR A 129 -14.62 7.09 -7.53
N ARG A 130 -15.15 7.79 -6.51
CA ARG A 130 -14.40 8.83 -5.80
C ARG A 130 -13.38 8.27 -4.80
N CYS A 131 -13.49 7.00 -4.44
CA CYS A 131 -12.65 6.30 -3.46
C CYS A 131 -12.54 7.05 -2.12
N ARG A 132 -13.64 7.66 -1.66
CA ARG A 132 -13.69 8.31 -0.35
C ARG A 132 -13.84 7.27 0.75
N THR A 133 -13.24 7.55 1.90
CA THR A 133 -13.42 6.78 3.13
C THR A 133 -14.54 7.36 3.97
N GLY A 134 -15.14 6.59 4.84
CA GLY A 134 -16.17 7.04 5.78
C GLY A 134 -15.64 8.02 6.82
N GLY A 135 -14.36 7.96 7.11
CA GLY A 135 -13.67 8.88 7.99
C GLY A 135 -12.21 8.44 8.22
N TRP A 136 -11.47 9.33 8.86
CA TRP A 136 -10.09 9.07 9.26
C TRP A 136 -9.76 9.83 10.56
N ARG A 137 -8.78 9.35 11.30
CA ARG A 137 -8.19 10.06 12.44
C ARG A 137 -6.74 9.69 12.64
N GLN A 138 -5.94 10.68 13.02
CA GLN A 138 -4.56 10.50 13.44
C GLN A 138 -4.55 10.31 14.96
N SER A 139 -4.32 9.10 15.42
CA SER A 139 -4.40 8.76 16.84
C SER A 139 -3.34 7.76 17.30
N ASP A 140 -2.35 7.44 16.44
CA ASP A 140 -1.30 6.46 16.74
C ASP A 140 -1.88 5.13 17.28
N ASP A 141 -3.02 4.70 16.72
CA ASP A 141 -3.66 3.46 17.10
C ASP A 141 -2.96 2.26 16.45
N TRP A 142 -3.06 1.12 17.13
CA TRP A 142 -2.72 -0.13 16.48
C TRP A 142 -3.77 -0.49 15.41
N GLU A 143 -3.30 -1.15 14.37
CA GLU A 143 -4.13 -1.73 13.32
C GLU A 143 -3.89 -3.23 13.22
N ALA A 144 -4.93 -4.03 13.44
CA ALA A 144 -4.87 -5.46 13.22
C ALA A 144 -5.32 -5.79 11.79
N ILE A 145 -4.45 -6.45 11.04
CA ILE A 145 -4.69 -6.90 9.67
C ILE A 145 -5.13 -8.36 9.69
N TRP A 146 -6.39 -8.62 9.37
CA TRP A 146 -6.99 -9.94 9.34
C TRP A 146 -6.92 -10.52 7.93
N THR A 147 -6.33 -11.70 7.79
CA THR A 147 -6.33 -12.44 6.53
C THR A 147 -7.68 -13.14 6.35
N VAL A 148 -8.56 -12.59 5.53
CA VAL A 148 -9.91 -13.14 5.29
C VAL A 148 -9.96 -14.14 4.13
N SER A 149 -8.93 -14.14 3.29
CA SER A 149 -8.74 -15.11 2.20
C SER A 149 -7.37 -15.80 2.31
N PRO A 150 -7.16 -16.71 3.28
CA PRO A 150 -5.83 -17.29 3.55
C PRO A 150 -5.28 -18.16 2.40
N GLY A 151 -6.13 -18.66 1.52
CA GLY A 151 -5.73 -19.38 0.30
C GLY A 151 -5.28 -18.48 -0.86
N HIS A 152 -5.42 -17.16 -0.73
CA HIS A 152 -5.03 -16.25 -1.80
C HIS A 152 -3.51 -16.12 -1.89
N PRO A 153 -2.90 -16.07 -3.11
CA PRO A 153 -1.44 -15.96 -3.27
C PRO A 153 -0.79 -14.81 -2.50
N ILE A 154 -1.49 -13.68 -2.33
CA ILE A 154 -0.98 -12.52 -1.57
C ILE A 154 -0.87 -12.84 -0.06
N ALA A 155 -1.68 -13.74 0.46
CA ALA A 155 -1.65 -14.15 1.87
C ALA A 155 -0.57 -15.19 2.21
N ARG A 156 0.14 -15.73 1.20
CA ARG A 156 1.10 -16.81 1.41
C ARG A 156 2.20 -16.44 2.40
N GLY A 157 2.38 -17.28 3.42
CA GLY A 157 3.40 -17.10 4.46
C GLY A 157 3.13 -15.95 5.42
N LEU A 158 1.90 -15.43 5.44
CA LEU A 158 1.43 -14.46 6.43
C LEU A 158 0.58 -15.17 7.48
N PRO A 159 0.58 -14.68 8.73
CA PRO A 159 -0.31 -15.18 9.77
C PRO A 159 -1.77 -14.82 9.46
N LEU A 160 -2.75 -15.47 10.13
CA LEU A 160 -4.16 -15.13 10.01
C LEU A 160 -4.45 -13.70 10.47
N VAL A 161 -3.66 -13.19 11.42
CA VAL A 161 -3.69 -11.81 11.84
C VAL A 161 -2.27 -11.34 12.19
N PHE A 162 -1.94 -10.10 11.83
CA PHE A 162 -0.75 -9.42 12.33
C PHE A 162 -1.11 -7.97 12.70
N VAL A 163 -0.32 -7.37 13.57
CA VAL A 163 -0.59 -6.03 14.08
C VAL A 163 0.49 -5.05 13.61
N ILE A 164 0.03 -3.93 13.08
CA ILE A 164 0.85 -2.74 12.88
C ILE A 164 0.72 -1.91 14.17
N PRO A 165 1.80 -1.69 14.92
CA PRO A 165 1.73 -1.13 16.28
C PRO A 165 1.15 0.27 16.35
N THR A 166 1.42 1.09 15.32
CA THR A 166 0.89 2.46 15.21
C THR A 166 0.56 2.78 13.77
N GLU A 167 -0.64 3.30 13.52
CA GLU A 167 -1.07 3.69 12.18
C GLU A 167 -2.20 4.74 12.24
N GLU A 168 -2.41 5.42 11.12
CA GLU A 168 -3.60 6.25 10.91
C GLU A 168 -4.84 5.38 10.78
N VAL A 169 -5.94 5.78 11.41
CA VAL A 169 -7.21 5.05 11.34
C VAL A 169 -8.04 5.53 10.17
N TRP A 170 -8.51 4.59 9.36
CA TRP A 170 -9.55 4.82 8.35
C TRP A 170 -10.74 3.90 8.62
N CYS A 171 -11.94 4.33 8.24
CA CYS A 171 -13.13 3.51 8.45
C CYS A 171 -14.03 3.43 7.19
N GLU A 172 -14.80 2.35 7.13
CA GLU A 172 -15.89 2.20 6.16
C GLU A 172 -16.97 3.29 6.40
N PRO A 173 -17.79 3.65 5.36
CA PRO A 173 -17.76 3.05 4.02
C PRO A 173 -16.61 3.57 3.16
N PHE A 174 -15.97 2.68 2.43
CA PHE A 174 -14.99 3.02 1.42
C PHE A 174 -15.66 2.96 0.04
N GLU A 175 -15.74 4.11 -0.65
CA GLU A 175 -16.44 4.26 -1.94
C GLU A 175 -15.65 3.65 -3.10
N ILE A 176 -15.39 2.35 -3.03
CA ILE A 176 -14.79 1.57 -4.11
C ILE A 176 -15.80 0.57 -4.63
N PRO A 177 -15.70 0.12 -5.90
CA PRO A 177 -16.50 -1.01 -6.37
C PRO A 177 -16.20 -2.24 -5.50
N GLU A 178 -17.11 -3.18 -5.46
CA GLU A 178 -16.85 -4.47 -4.82
C GLU A 178 -15.55 -5.06 -5.38
N PRO A 179 -14.58 -5.44 -4.53
CA PRO A 179 -13.35 -6.04 -5.02
C PRO A 179 -13.62 -7.42 -5.64
N ASP A 180 -12.88 -7.74 -6.70
CA ASP A 180 -12.94 -9.07 -7.30
C ASP A 180 -12.55 -10.14 -6.26
N GLU A 181 -11.59 -9.80 -5.36
CA GLU A 181 -11.19 -10.62 -4.23
C GLU A 181 -10.81 -9.70 -3.05
N LEU A 182 -11.39 -9.98 -1.87
CA LEU A 182 -11.01 -9.32 -0.61
C LEU A 182 -10.04 -10.24 0.13
N VAL A 183 -8.81 -9.76 0.39
CA VAL A 183 -7.76 -10.56 1.02
C VAL A 183 -7.56 -10.18 2.47
N PHE A 184 -7.61 -8.87 2.78
CA PHE A 184 -7.38 -8.38 4.14
C PHE A 184 -8.47 -7.40 4.60
N LEU A 185 -8.82 -7.50 5.88
CA LEU A 185 -9.61 -6.53 6.62
C LEU A 185 -8.78 -5.95 7.75
N SER A 186 -8.95 -4.67 8.04
CA SER A 186 -8.39 -4.01 9.20
C SER A 186 -9.43 -3.78 10.28
N THR A 187 -8.99 -3.91 11.52
CA THR A 187 -9.69 -3.41 12.71
C THR A 187 -8.77 -2.53 13.54
N PHE A 188 -9.36 -1.60 14.27
CA PHE A 188 -8.63 -0.62 15.08
C PHE A 188 -9.15 -0.60 16.51
N ARG A 189 -8.42 0.03 17.43
CA ARG A 189 -8.80 0.10 18.85
C ARG A 189 -10.20 0.65 19.07
N GLY A 190 -10.66 1.61 18.26
CA GLY A 190 -11.98 2.21 18.35
C GLY A 190 -13.13 1.33 17.83
N GLY A 191 -12.81 0.15 17.27
CA GLY A 191 -13.80 -0.75 16.64
C GLY A 191 -14.09 -0.44 15.18
N GLU A 192 -13.39 0.52 14.59
CA GLU A 192 -13.50 0.80 13.16
C GLU A 192 -13.03 -0.42 12.35
N VAL A 193 -13.64 -0.60 11.18
CA VAL A 193 -13.33 -1.67 10.23
C VAL A 193 -13.04 -1.06 8.87
N PHE A 194 -12.11 -1.66 8.13
CA PHE A 194 -11.77 -1.21 6.78
C PHE A 194 -11.35 -2.37 5.87
N ARG A 195 -11.77 -2.34 4.60
CA ARG A 195 -11.28 -3.26 3.55
C ARG A 195 -9.87 -2.87 3.14
N SER A 196 -8.88 -3.42 3.81
CA SER A 196 -7.48 -2.99 3.70
C SER A 196 -6.66 -3.71 2.65
N GLY A 197 -7.15 -4.85 2.11
CA GLY A 197 -6.47 -5.59 1.06
C GLY A 197 -7.42 -6.03 -0.04
N CYS A 198 -7.54 -5.23 -1.12
CA CYS A 198 -8.52 -5.41 -2.19
C CYS A 198 -7.84 -5.69 -3.53
N CYS A 199 -8.27 -6.74 -4.22
CA CYS A 199 -7.81 -7.12 -5.55
C CYS A 199 -8.83 -6.75 -6.63
N TYR A 200 -8.33 -6.27 -7.77
CA TYR A 200 -9.14 -5.94 -8.94
C TYR A 200 -8.45 -6.38 -10.22
N ARG A 201 -9.24 -6.67 -11.24
CA ARG A 201 -8.82 -6.83 -12.63
C ARG A 201 -9.44 -5.71 -13.46
N ARG A 202 -8.62 -4.93 -14.13
CA ARG A 202 -9.07 -3.82 -14.97
C ARG A 202 -8.33 -3.86 -16.31
N GLY A 203 -9.07 -4.10 -17.39
CA GLY A 203 -8.47 -4.41 -18.69
C GLY A 203 -7.56 -5.63 -18.58
N LEU A 204 -6.30 -5.50 -18.99
CA LEU A 204 -5.29 -6.55 -18.87
C LEU A 204 -4.52 -6.51 -17.53
N GLY A 205 -4.65 -5.41 -16.75
CA GLY A 205 -3.90 -5.22 -15.52
C GLY A 205 -4.56 -5.83 -14.29
N ARG A 206 -3.72 -6.24 -13.34
CA ARG A 206 -4.13 -6.64 -11.99
C ARG A 206 -3.74 -5.54 -11.02
N ILE A 207 -4.66 -5.22 -10.09
CA ILE A 207 -4.51 -4.13 -9.15
C ILE A 207 -4.71 -4.68 -7.75
N PHE A 208 -3.77 -4.42 -6.87
CA PHE A 208 -3.91 -4.66 -5.44
C PHE A 208 -3.85 -3.33 -4.70
N TYR A 209 -4.79 -3.12 -3.82
CA TYR A 209 -4.80 -1.98 -2.90
C TYR A 209 -4.49 -2.45 -1.49
N PHE A 210 -3.59 -1.76 -0.80
CA PHE A 210 -3.28 -1.97 0.61
C PHE A 210 -3.34 -0.65 1.38
N ARG A 211 -4.21 -0.60 2.41
CA ARG A 211 -4.53 0.62 3.13
C ARG A 211 -3.39 1.17 4.00
N PRO A 212 -2.69 0.36 4.84
CA PRO A 212 -1.67 0.89 5.74
C PRO A 212 -0.54 1.63 5.02
N GLY A 213 0.13 2.53 5.74
CA GLY A 213 1.36 3.14 5.23
C GLY A 213 1.40 4.65 5.20
N HIS A 214 0.84 5.31 6.24
CA HIS A 214 1.04 6.74 6.43
C HIS A 214 2.53 7.03 6.74
N GLU A 215 3.09 8.11 6.18
CA GLU A 215 4.52 8.44 6.25
C GLU A 215 5.05 8.71 7.66
N SER A 216 4.18 8.96 8.63
CA SER A 216 4.57 9.15 10.03
C SER A 216 4.72 7.85 10.82
N HIS A 217 4.37 6.71 10.22
CA HIS A 217 4.38 5.41 10.90
C HIS A 217 5.35 4.44 10.21
N PRO A 218 6.06 3.58 10.97
CA PRO A 218 7.11 2.72 10.41
C PRO A 218 6.58 1.46 9.71
N THR A 219 5.39 1.53 9.13
CA THR A 219 4.68 0.41 8.50
C THR A 219 5.51 -0.33 7.46
N PHE A 220 6.23 0.41 6.61
CA PHE A 220 7.06 -0.19 5.56
C PHE A 220 8.43 -0.69 6.04
N HIS A 221 8.64 -0.79 7.35
CA HIS A 221 9.79 -1.48 7.94
C HIS A 221 9.40 -2.86 8.51
N LEU A 222 8.11 -3.22 8.53
CA LEU A 222 7.63 -4.48 9.09
C LEU A 222 7.88 -5.65 8.12
N PRO A 223 8.44 -6.78 8.59
CA PRO A 223 8.68 -7.96 7.76
C PRO A 223 7.41 -8.52 7.12
N GLU A 224 6.28 -8.53 7.84
CA GLU A 224 4.97 -8.96 7.34
C GLU A 224 4.52 -8.10 6.17
N VAL A 225 4.72 -6.79 6.24
CA VAL A 225 4.38 -5.85 5.17
C VAL A 225 5.30 -6.07 3.95
N HIS A 226 6.61 -6.28 4.17
CA HIS A 226 7.51 -6.63 3.06
C HIS A 226 7.09 -7.91 2.36
N ARG A 227 6.73 -8.97 3.12
CA ARG A 227 6.23 -10.23 2.57
C ARG A 227 4.94 -10.03 1.79
N LEU A 228 3.98 -9.32 2.38
CA LEU A 228 2.70 -8.99 1.75
C LEU A 228 2.91 -8.27 0.42
N LEU A 229 3.73 -7.23 0.40
CA LEU A 229 4.01 -6.45 -0.80
C LEU A 229 4.73 -7.28 -1.88
N ALA A 230 5.68 -8.14 -1.51
CA ALA A 230 6.35 -9.04 -2.44
C ALA A 230 5.37 -10.04 -3.09
N ASN A 231 4.45 -10.59 -2.29
CA ASN A 231 3.38 -11.46 -2.78
C ASN A 231 2.42 -10.69 -3.72
N ALA A 232 2.02 -9.48 -3.33
CA ALA A 232 1.15 -8.60 -4.13
C ALA A 232 1.78 -8.25 -5.48
N ILE A 233 3.07 -7.92 -5.49
CA ILE A 233 3.84 -7.65 -6.70
C ILE A 233 3.90 -8.90 -7.60
N SER A 234 4.17 -10.06 -7.02
CA SER A 234 4.20 -11.32 -7.78
C SER A 234 2.83 -11.66 -8.38
N TRP A 235 1.76 -11.43 -7.63
CA TRP A 235 0.39 -11.61 -8.11
C TRP A 235 0.01 -10.60 -9.19
N ALA A 236 0.32 -9.32 -9.00
CA ALA A 236 -0.02 -8.26 -9.95
C ALA A 236 0.79 -8.36 -11.24
N GLY A 237 2.06 -8.79 -11.16
CA GLY A 237 2.92 -9.04 -12.32
C GLY A 237 2.60 -10.34 -13.07
N GLN A 238 1.59 -11.09 -12.65
CA GLN A 238 1.19 -12.38 -13.22
C GLN A 238 2.30 -13.45 -13.13
N ALA A 239 3.33 -13.21 -12.31
CA ALA A 239 4.36 -14.19 -12.06
C ALA A 239 3.83 -15.33 -11.16
N THR A 240 4.38 -16.53 -11.33
CA THR A 240 4.17 -17.59 -10.34
C THR A 240 4.89 -17.21 -9.06
N VAL A 241 4.18 -17.24 -7.93
CA VAL A 241 4.81 -17.02 -6.61
C VAL A 241 5.75 -18.19 -6.34
N PRO A 242 7.06 -17.97 -6.10
CA PRO A 242 7.95 -19.06 -5.73
C PRO A 242 7.43 -19.72 -4.45
N ASP A 243 7.42 -21.05 -4.45
CA ASP A 243 7.16 -21.82 -3.23
C ASP A 243 8.34 -21.61 -2.27
N THR A 244 8.13 -20.80 -1.24
CA THR A 244 9.18 -20.50 -0.25
C THR A 244 9.25 -21.52 0.87
N GLY A 245 8.46 -22.61 0.80
CA GLY A 245 8.45 -23.66 1.82
C GLY A 245 7.96 -23.21 3.20
N ALA A 246 7.34 -22.04 3.28
CA ALA A 246 6.85 -21.47 4.55
C ALA A 246 5.40 -21.90 4.86
N ASP A 247 4.98 -23.06 4.38
CA ASP A 247 3.65 -23.62 4.64
C ASP A 247 3.61 -24.37 5.97
N GLY A 248 4.05 -23.72 7.05
CA GLY A 248 3.73 -24.16 8.40
C GLY A 248 2.24 -23.89 8.70
N PRO A 249 1.59 -24.69 9.57
CA PRO A 249 0.22 -24.39 9.98
C PRO A 249 0.18 -23.01 10.61
N VAL A 250 -0.58 -22.11 9.96
CA VAL A 250 -0.80 -20.76 10.47
C VAL A 250 -1.60 -20.89 11.76
N ARG A 251 -0.97 -20.62 12.90
CA ARG A 251 -1.67 -20.56 14.17
C ARG A 251 -2.56 -19.34 14.20
N SER A 252 -3.84 -19.54 14.49
CA SER A 252 -4.77 -18.43 14.71
C SER A 252 -4.38 -17.73 16.01
N ALA A 253 -4.28 -16.42 15.97
CA ALA A 253 -4.07 -15.57 17.13
C ALA A 253 -5.23 -14.58 17.24
N GLY A 254 -5.71 -14.33 18.44
CA GLY A 254 -6.61 -13.25 18.73
C GLY A 254 -5.84 -11.95 18.97
N VAL A 255 -6.52 -10.84 18.95
CA VAL A 255 -5.96 -9.53 19.29
C VAL A 255 -6.60 -9.03 20.56
N ASP A 256 -5.80 -8.69 21.58
CA ASP A 256 -6.29 -8.01 22.77
C ASP A 256 -6.80 -6.62 22.40
N PRO A 257 -8.09 -6.32 22.63
CA PRO A 257 -8.69 -5.05 22.21
C PRO A 257 -8.13 -3.84 22.98
N ALA A 258 -7.49 -4.06 24.12
CA ALA A 258 -6.92 -2.98 24.93
C ALA A 258 -5.50 -2.61 24.50
N THR A 259 -4.68 -3.60 24.19
CA THR A 259 -3.24 -3.42 23.90
C THR A 259 -2.91 -3.59 22.43
N GLY A 260 -3.74 -4.31 21.65
CA GLY A 260 -3.42 -4.73 20.28
C GLY A 260 -2.44 -5.91 20.23
N GLU A 261 -2.11 -6.50 21.35
CA GLU A 261 -1.23 -7.68 21.40
C GLU A 261 -1.94 -8.92 20.90
N LEU A 262 -1.19 -9.82 20.24
CA LEU A 262 -1.70 -11.08 19.77
C LEU A 262 -1.84 -12.07 20.93
N ASP A 263 -3.04 -12.59 21.18
CA ASP A 263 -3.31 -13.68 22.12
C ASP A 263 -3.44 -15.02 21.37
N GLU A 264 -2.39 -15.82 21.38
CA GLU A 264 -2.37 -17.14 20.75
C GLU A 264 -3.38 -18.14 21.35
N GLY A 265 -3.92 -17.87 22.53
CA GLY A 265 -4.89 -18.71 23.22
C GLY A 265 -6.35 -18.33 23.02
N TRP A 266 -6.66 -17.25 22.33
CA TRP A 266 -8.00 -16.69 22.24
C TRP A 266 -9.04 -17.62 21.57
N PHE A 267 -8.64 -18.44 20.62
CA PHE A 267 -9.52 -19.39 19.91
C PHE A 267 -9.73 -20.72 20.62
N HIS A 268 -9.12 -20.92 21.77
CA HIS A 268 -9.22 -22.14 22.56
C HIS A 268 -10.01 -21.98 23.87
N ARG A 269 -10.75 -20.88 24.05
CA ARG A 269 -11.60 -20.64 25.21
C ARG A 269 -13.08 -20.78 24.88
#